data_f29caee672b3e1c6558b762de1590ab4
#
_entry.id   f29caee672b3e1c6558b762de1590ab4
#
_cell.length_a   1.000
_cell.length_b   1.000
_cell.length_c   1.000
_cell.angle_alpha   90.00
_cell.angle_beta   90.00
_cell.angle_gamma   90.00
#
_symmetry.space_group_name_H-M   'P 1'
#
loop_
_entity.id
_entity.type
_entity.pdbx_description
1 polymer ?
#
loop_
_entity_poly.entity_id
_entity_poly.type
_entity_poly.pdbx_seq_one_letter_code
_entity_poly.pdbx_strand_id
1 'polypeptide(L)'
;RRKHFAGNAGSAGPSAPAAPAFQTEPFRWKRWQRWAVGTGCALAAYSAAGFWLVPYVIKDQLPKFAEKELARQASIADVRFNPFTLRLEADQIAFREASSANNAPLLSIGALAVQLEWKSIVRRAWSLAEIRITAPQAHLTITPDGKFNLAEVLATWQRNHPEKSEGGMPRLVIAHFALEQGKVDWQDQKAGYADNFTPINFTLDNISTLPDANGSYSLSADAARGGKLHWRGTASLSPIRGEGELILNDASLPGLAAYLK
;
A
#
# COMPACT_ATOMS: atom_id res chain seq x y z
N ARG A 1 -56.81 9.94 -101.80
CA ARG A 1 -55.71 10.89 -102.00
C ARG A 1 -55.33 11.50 -100.70
N ARG A 2 -54.33 11.00 -100.09
CA ARG A 2 -53.30 11.72 -99.32
C ARG A 2 -52.29 10.74 -98.78
N LYS A 3 -51.05 11.04 -99.11
CA LYS A 3 -49.90 10.19 -98.79
C LYS A 3 -49.53 10.27 -97.33
N HIS A 4 -49.38 9.19 -96.68
CA HIS A 4 -48.76 9.13 -95.36
C HIS A 4 -47.23 9.04 -95.52
N PHE A 5 -46.53 10.02 -94.91
CA PHE A 5 -45.11 9.89 -94.68
C PHE A 5 -44.85 9.17 -93.37
N ALA A 6 -44.11 8.07 -93.47
CA ALA A 6 -43.63 7.30 -92.37
C ALA A 6 -42.41 8.01 -91.76
N GLY A 7 -42.50 8.33 -90.50
CA GLY A 7 -41.40 8.88 -89.72
C GLY A 7 -40.45 7.82 -89.26
N ASN A 8 -39.17 8.06 -89.48
CA ASN A 8 -38.04 7.19 -89.23
C ASN A 8 -37.84 6.98 -87.72
N ALA A 9 -37.77 5.73 -87.25
CA ALA A 9 -37.48 5.36 -85.87
C ALA A 9 -36.00 5.55 -85.63
N GLY A 10 -35.71 6.41 -84.62
CA GLY A 10 -34.35 6.65 -84.11
C GLY A 10 -33.79 5.39 -83.44
N SER A 11 -32.61 4.99 -83.84
CA SER A 11 -31.81 3.90 -83.29
C SER A 11 -31.37 4.29 -81.86
N ALA A 12 -31.84 3.50 -80.93
CA ALA A 12 -31.31 3.59 -79.54
C ALA A 12 -29.86 3.07 -79.53
N GLY A 13 -28.93 3.90 -79.20
CA GLY A 13 -27.54 3.56 -78.99
C GLY A 13 -27.38 2.63 -77.77
N PRO A 14 -26.31 1.83 -77.70
CA PRO A 14 -26.11 0.87 -76.62
C PRO A 14 -25.93 1.66 -75.27
N SER A 15 -26.76 1.36 -74.32
CA SER A 15 -26.63 1.85 -72.93
C SER A 15 -25.32 1.34 -72.30
N ALA A 16 -24.51 2.25 -71.82
CA ALA A 16 -23.30 1.97 -71.09
C ALA A 16 -23.58 1.01 -69.91
N PRO A 17 -22.70 0.03 -69.65
CA PRO A 17 -22.89 -0.87 -68.51
C PRO A 17 -22.86 -0.06 -67.21
N ALA A 18 -23.88 -0.22 -66.37
CA ALA A 18 -23.93 0.39 -65.05
C ALA A 18 -22.73 -0.09 -64.20
N ALA A 19 -22.00 0.84 -63.63
CA ALA A 19 -20.88 0.54 -62.69
C ALA A 19 -21.38 -0.38 -61.56
N PRO A 20 -20.61 -1.39 -61.17
CA PRO A 20 -21.02 -2.25 -60.08
C PRO A 20 -21.16 -1.44 -58.81
N ALA A 21 -22.36 -1.42 -58.25
CA ALA A 21 -22.59 -0.83 -56.94
C ALA A 21 -21.79 -1.65 -55.90
N PHE A 22 -20.81 -1.03 -55.30
CA PHE A 22 -20.12 -1.59 -54.15
C PHE A 22 -21.16 -1.78 -53.04
N GLN A 23 -21.72 -2.99 -52.96
CA GLN A 23 -22.52 -3.38 -51.81
C GLN A 23 -21.56 -3.62 -50.65
N THR A 24 -21.42 -2.62 -49.77
CA THR A 24 -20.76 -2.80 -48.48
C THR A 24 -21.69 -3.65 -47.62
N GLU A 25 -21.49 -4.96 -47.68
CA GLU A 25 -22.14 -5.90 -46.75
C GLU A 25 -21.87 -5.38 -45.32
N PRO A 26 -22.90 -5.19 -44.47
CA PRO A 26 -22.66 -4.77 -43.08
C PRO A 26 -21.89 -5.91 -42.40
N PHE A 27 -20.69 -5.57 -41.90
CA PHE A 27 -19.83 -6.50 -41.19
C PHE A 27 -20.58 -7.04 -39.94
N ARG A 28 -21.10 -8.30 -40.07
CA ARG A 28 -21.86 -8.97 -39.00
C ARG A 28 -20.88 -9.70 -38.09
N TRP A 29 -20.61 -9.11 -36.93
CA TRP A 29 -19.79 -9.75 -35.89
C TRP A 29 -20.41 -11.08 -35.48
N LYS A 30 -19.63 -12.16 -35.52
CA LYS A 30 -20.02 -13.45 -34.94
C LYS A 30 -20.19 -13.28 -33.43
N ARG A 31 -21.11 -14.00 -32.79
CA ARG A 31 -21.42 -13.87 -31.36
C ARG A 31 -20.14 -13.97 -30.52
N TRP A 32 -19.23 -14.88 -30.82
CA TRP A 32 -17.97 -15.02 -30.10
C TRP A 32 -17.05 -13.77 -30.21
N GLN A 33 -17.04 -13.09 -31.36
CA GLN A 33 -16.26 -11.84 -31.54
C GLN A 33 -16.79 -10.72 -30.65
N ARG A 34 -18.12 -10.62 -30.50
CA ARG A 34 -18.73 -9.63 -29.57
C ARG A 34 -18.34 -9.92 -28.12
N TRP A 35 -18.32 -11.19 -27.71
CA TRP A 35 -17.84 -11.59 -26.38
C TRP A 35 -16.35 -11.34 -26.22
N ALA A 36 -15.53 -11.64 -27.23
CA ALA A 36 -14.09 -11.39 -27.18
C ALA A 36 -13.77 -9.89 -27.03
N VAL A 37 -14.45 -9.02 -27.77
CA VAL A 37 -14.32 -7.58 -27.66
C VAL A 37 -14.81 -7.09 -26.30
N GLY A 38 -15.96 -7.57 -25.82
CA GLY A 38 -16.47 -7.22 -24.49
C GLY A 38 -15.50 -7.59 -23.36
N THR A 39 -14.94 -8.81 -23.40
CA THR A 39 -13.93 -9.26 -22.44
C THR A 39 -12.65 -8.43 -22.54
N GLY A 40 -12.19 -8.13 -23.76
CA GLY A 40 -11.03 -7.28 -23.99
C GLY A 40 -11.21 -5.86 -23.41
N CYS A 41 -12.37 -5.25 -23.65
CA CYS A 41 -12.70 -3.95 -23.08
C CYS A 41 -12.77 -3.99 -21.54
N ALA A 42 -13.36 -5.04 -20.96
CA ALA A 42 -13.42 -5.21 -19.51
C ALA A 42 -12.02 -5.36 -18.89
N LEU A 43 -11.15 -6.16 -19.49
CA LEU A 43 -9.76 -6.30 -19.05
C LEU A 43 -8.97 -5.00 -19.19
N ALA A 44 -9.15 -4.26 -20.27
CA ALA A 44 -8.52 -2.96 -20.46
C ALA A 44 -8.99 -1.94 -19.42
N ALA A 45 -10.30 -1.88 -19.14
CA ALA A 45 -10.84 -1.02 -18.10
C ALA A 45 -10.34 -1.41 -16.69
N TYR A 46 -10.30 -2.70 -16.38
CA TYR A 46 -9.74 -3.22 -15.13
C TYR A 46 -8.26 -2.86 -14.98
N SER A 47 -7.46 -3.05 -16.04
CA SER A 47 -6.04 -2.68 -16.04
C SER A 47 -5.85 -1.17 -15.84
N ALA A 48 -6.59 -0.34 -16.59
CA ALA A 48 -6.51 1.11 -16.46
C ALA A 48 -6.89 1.56 -15.05
N ALA A 49 -7.97 1.02 -14.48
CA ALA A 49 -8.38 1.31 -13.11
C ALA A 49 -7.30 0.90 -12.10
N GLY A 50 -6.72 -0.29 -12.23
CA GLY A 50 -5.67 -0.76 -11.33
C GLY A 50 -4.39 0.06 -11.43
N PHE A 51 -3.85 0.22 -12.63
CA PHE A 51 -2.56 0.88 -12.79
C PHE A 51 -2.60 2.40 -12.61
N TRP A 52 -3.71 3.07 -12.83
CA TRP A 52 -3.79 4.53 -12.77
C TRP A 52 -4.70 5.05 -11.66
N LEU A 53 -5.93 4.51 -11.55
CA LEU A 53 -6.89 5.02 -10.57
C LEU A 53 -6.46 4.71 -9.13
N VAL A 54 -5.97 3.50 -8.85
CA VAL A 54 -5.55 3.13 -7.48
C VAL A 54 -4.37 4.00 -7.01
N PRO A 55 -3.26 4.15 -7.75
CA PRO A 55 -2.18 5.06 -7.35
C PRO A 55 -2.64 6.51 -7.19
N TYR A 56 -3.48 7.00 -8.09
CA TYR A 56 -4.03 8.35 -8.01
C TYR A 56 -4.82 8.57 -6.72
N VAL A 57 -5.74 7.64 -6.40
CA VAL A 57 -6.55 7.71 -5.18
C VAL A 57 -5.68 7.66 -3.93
N ILE A 58 -4.68 6.78 -3.88
CA ILE A 58 -3.79 6.68 -2.72
C ILE A 58 -2.99 7.98 -2.54
N LYS A 59 -2.43 8.55 -3.61
CA LYS A 59 -1.69 9.82 -3.55
C LYS A 59 -2.57 10.99 -3.09
N ASP A 60 -3.84 11.01 -3.45
CA ASP A 60 -4.78 12.06 -3.03
C ASP A 60 -5.30 11.85 -1.60
N GLN A 61 -5.59 10.61 -1.22
CA GLN A 61 -6.22 10.31 0.07
C GLN A 61 -5.24 10.21 1.23
N LEU A 62 -3.98 9.77 0.99
CA LEU A 62 -3.00 9.59 2.07
C LEU A 62 -2.71 10.88 2.85
N PRO A 63 -2.47 12.05 2.21
CA PRO A 63 -2.27 13.30 2.94
C PRO A 63 -3.49 13.71 3.76
N LYS A 64 -4.69 13.58 3.19
CA LYS A 64 -5.96 13.91 3.87
C LYS A 64 -6.22 13.00 5.07
N PHE A 65 -5.92 11.70 4.92
CA PHE A 65 -6.01 10.74 6.01
C PHE A 65 -5.04 11.09 7.13
N ALA A 66 -3.77 11.36 6.81
CA ALA A 66 -2.76 11.67 7.79
C ALA A 66 -3.08 12.98 8.55
N GLU A 67 -3.58 13.99 7.88
CA GLU A 67 -4.01 15.24 8.50
C GLU A 67 -5.20 15.02 9.45
N LYS A 68 -6.21 14.29 9.00
CA LYS A 68 -7.42 14.04 9.77
C LYS A 68 -7.20 13.10 10.95
N GLU A 69 -6.50 11.98 10.72
CA GLU A 69 -6.41 10.90 11.71
C GLU A 69 -5.18 10.99 12.61
N LEU A 70 -4.10 11.63 12.14
CA LEU A 70 -2.84 11.72 12.87
C LEU A 70 -2.45 13.16 13.23
N ALA A 71 -3.18 14.16 12.73
CA ALA A 71 -2.82 15.59 12.82
C ALA A 71 -1.38 15.84 12.29
N ARG A 72 -1.00 15.15 11.20
CA ARG A 72 0.32 15.24 10.58
C ARG A 72 0.20 15.43 9.07
N GLN A 73 1.16 16.12 8.49
CA GLN A 73 1.28 16.23 7.03
C GLN A 73 1.99 15.01 6.48
N ALA A 74 1.33 14.29 5.56
CA ALA A 74 1.95 13.18 4.85
C ALA A 74 2.34 13.59 3.43
N SER A 75 3.44 13.06 2.95
CA SER A 75 3.86 13.13 1.56
C SER A 75 4.28 11.74 1.07
N ILE A 76 4.06 11.49 -0.21
CA ILE A 76 4.43 10.25 -0.88
C ILE A 76 4.94 10.60 -2.28
N ALA A 77 6.11 10.06 -2.65
CA ALA A 77 6.71 10.40 -3.94
C ALA A 77 6.10 9.57 -5.06
N ASP A 78 6.08 8.25 -4.91
CA ASP A 78 5.53 7.36 -5.93
C ASP A 78 4.66 6.27 -5.34
N VAL A 79 3.66 5.85 -6.13
CA VAL A 79 2.77 4.74 -5.81
C VAL A 79 2.53 3.94 -7.08
N ARG A 80 2.73 2.65 -7.01
CA ARG A 80 2.51 1.70 -8.08
C ARG A 80 1.60 0.58 -7.57
N PHE A 81 0.64 0.21 -8.37
CA PHE A 81 -0.23 -0.92 -8.06
C PHE A 81 -0.35 -1.82 -9.27
N ASN A 82 -0.13 -3.11 -9.06
CA ASN A 82 -0.35 -4.13 -10.08
C ASN A 82 -1.65 -4.89 -9.77
N PRO A 83 -2.72 -4.69 -10.56
CA PRO A 83 -4.01 -5.31 -10.29
C PRO A 83 -4.03 -6.82 -10.52
N PHE A 84 -3.06 -7.37 -11.28
CA PHE A 84 -3.00 -8.80 -11.57
C PHE A 84 -2.31 -9.59 -10.46
N THR A 85 -1.31 -9.01 -9.83
CA THR A 85 -0.62 -9.61 -8.68
C THR A 85 -1.16 -9.11 -7.35
N LEU A 86 -2.03 -8.10 -7.34
CA LEU A 86 -2.53 -7.39 -6.17
C LEU A 86 -1.39 -6.84 -5.29
N ARG A 87 -0.31 -6.37 -5.94
CA ARG A 87 0.86 -5.80 -5.29
C ARG A 87 0.82 -4.28 -5.37
N LEU A 88 0.86 -3.66 -4.20
CA LEU A 88 1.01 -2.22 -3.99
C LEU A 88 2.46 -1.92 -3.59
N GLU A 89 3.08 -0.95 -4.24
CA GLU A 89 4.38 -0.42 -3.86
C GLU A 89 4.28 1.09 -3.72
N ALA A 90 4.95 1.62 -2.71
CA ALA A 90 4.97 3.03 -2.42
C ALA A 90 6.36 3.45 -1.97
N ASP A 91 6.87 4.55 -2.54
CA ASP A 91 8.22 5.02 -2.29
C ASP A 91 8.21 6.38 -1.60
N GLN A 92 9.16 6.58 -0.68
CA GLN A 92 9.43 7.83 0.02
C GLN A 92 8.18 8.43 0.70
N ILE A 93 7.60 7.68 1.62
CA ILE A 93 6.51 8.16 2.46
C ILE A 93 7.13 8.94 3.62
N ALA A 94 6.64 10.13 3.90
CA ALA A 94 7.10 10.93 5.03
C ALA A 94 5.94 11.59 5.77
N PHE A 95 5.98 11.54 7.09
CA PHE A 95 5.05 12.19 8.00
C PHE A 95 5.76 13.30 8.75
N ARG A 96 5.27 14.52 8.65
CA ARG A 96 5.84 15.72 9.25
C ARG A 96 4.88 16.36 10.23
N GLU A 97 5.42 17.03 11.20
CA GLU A 97 4.66 17.91 12.07
C GLU A 97 4.37 19.23 11.37
N ALA A 98 3.12 19.71 11.43
CA ALA A 98 2.70 20.93 10.75
C ALA A 98 3.42 22.19 11.24
N SER A 99 3.91 22.17 12.51
CA SER A 99 4.53 23.32 13.18
C SER A 99 6.04 23.20 13.40
N SER A 100 6.70 22.15 12.90
CA SER A 100 8.12 21.93 13.13
C SER A 100 9.00 22.89 12.33
N ALA A 101 9.73 23.75 12.99
CA ALA A 101 10.69 24.67 12.38
C ALA A 101 11.84 23.96 11.63
N ASN A 102 12.11 22.71 11.96
CA ASN A 102 13.25 21.94 11.44
C ASN A 102 12.92 21.06 10.22
N ASN A 103 11.72 21.07 9.70
CA ASN A 103 11.33 20.33 8.47
C ASN A 103 11.71 18.82 8.42
N ALA A 104 12.30 18.28 9.49
CA ALA A 104 12.65 16.87 9.58
C ALA A 104 11.38 16.01 9.76
N PRO A 105 11.23 14.91 9.01
CA PRO A 105 10.08 14.05 9.18
C PRO A 105 10.14 13.34 10.55
N LEU A 106 9.00 13.29 11.24
CA LEU A 106 8.85 12.48 12.46
C LEU A 106 9.04 10.99 12.15
N LEU A 107 8.46 10.57 11.02
CA LEU A 107 8.54 9.22 10.49
C LEU A 107 8.71 9.31 8.98
N SER A 108 9.65 8.55 8.43
CA SER A 108 9.79 8.34 6.99
C SER A 108 9.96 6.86 6.68
N ILE A 109 9.53 6.46 5.49
CA ILE A 109 9.64 5.08 4.99
C ILE A 109 10.25 5.18 3.59
N GLY A 110 11.38 4.52 3.37
CA GLY A 110 12.03 4.52 2.07
C GLY A 110 11.21 3.82 1.01
N ALA A 111 10.76 2.60 1.30
CA ALA A 111 9.85 1.86 0.44
C ALA A 111 8.89 0.99 1.26
N LEU A 112 7.66 0.90 0.78
CA LEU A 112 6.60 0.03 1.30
C LEU A 112 6.12 -0.87 0.17
N ALA A 113 6.07 -2.18 0.40
CA ALA A 113 5.42 -3.13 -0.50
C ALA A 113 4.38 -3.94 0.27
N VAL A 114 3.19 -4.04 -0.30
CA VAL A 114 2.08 -4.83 0.26
C VAL A 114 1.53 -5.72 -0.83
N GLN A 115 1.48 -7.01 -0.59
CA GLN A 115 0.91 -7.99 -1.51
C GLN A 115 -0.27 -8.70 -0.87
N LEU A 116 -1.45 -8.54 -1.48
CA LEU A 116 -2.65 -9.27 -1.09
C LEU A 116 -2.71 -10.61 -1.83
N GLU A 117 -3.34 -11.59 -1.20
CA GLU A 117 -3.64 -12.86 -1.85
C GLU A 117 -5.04 -12.85 -2.46
N TRP A 118 -5.19 -13.41 -3.65
CA TRP A 118 -6.51 -13.66 -4.27
C TRP A 118 -7.44 -14.51 -3.40
N LYS A 119 -6.87 -15.34 -2.52
CA LYS A 119 -7.60 -16.14 -1.53
C LYS A 119 -8.39 -15.30 -0.54
N SER A 120 -8.04 -14.02 -0.34
CA SER A 120 -8.78 -13.09 0.51
C SER A 120 -10.26 -13.01 0.13
N ILE A 121 -10.55 -13.01 -1.18
CA ILE A 121 -11.91 -12.94 -1.70
C ILE A 121 -12.73 -14.18 -1.32
N VAL A 122 -12.09 -15.36 -1.40
CA VAL A 122 -12.75 -16.65 -1.12
C VAL A 122 -12.90 -16.90 0.38
N ARG A 123 -11.91 -16.54 1.18
CA ARG A 123 -11.86 -16.81 2.62
C ARG A 123 -12.63 -15.82 3.48
N ARG A 124 -13.14 -14.72 2.91
CA ARG A 124 -13.76 -13.61 3.67
C ARG A 124 -12.87 -13.14 4.83
N ALA A 125 -11.54 -13.18 4.62
CA ALA A 125 -10.53 -12.72 5.56
C ALA A 125 -9.49 -11.93 4.75
N TRP A 126 -8.99 -10.85 5.30
CA TRP A 126 -7.86 -10.12 4.70
C TRP A 126 -6.61 -11.01 4.78
N SER A 127 -6.20 -11.56 3.63
CA SER A 127 -4.99 -12.38 3.54
C SER A 127 -3.91 -11.59 2.80
N LEU A 128 -2.86 -11.24 3.53
CA LEU A 128 -1.69 -10.52 3.04
C LEU A 128 -0.56 -11.53 2.90
N ALA A 129 -0.07 -11.72 1.66
CA ALA A 129 1.08 -12.59 1.41
C ALA A 129 2.36 -11.98 1.97
N GLU A 130 2.52 -10.66 1.79
CA GLU A 130 3.72 -9.95 2.22
C GLU A 130 3.37 -8.49 2.58
N ILE A 131 3.98 -8.00 3.66
CA ILE A 131 4.16 -6.58 3.96
C ILE A 131 5.65 -6.36 4.17
N ARG A 132 6.27 -5.53 3.35
CA ARG A 132 7.69 -5.19 3.47
C ARG A 132 7.85 -3.68 3.62
N ILE A 133 8.55 -3.27 4.67
CA ILE A 133 8.89 -1.88 4.96
C ILE A 133 10.42 -1.76 4.91
N THR A 134 10.95 -0.98 3.98
CA THR A 134 12.39 -0.81 3.80
C THR A 134 12.84 0.58 4.23
N ALA A 135 13.93 0.63 4.97
CA ALA A 135 14.55 1.84 5.48
C ALA A 135 13.57 2.81 6.18
N PRO A 136 12.72 2.33 7.12
CA PRO A 136 11.95 3.26 7.93
C PRO A 136 12.87 4.03 8.87
N GLN A 137 12.60 5.33 9.04
CA GLN A 137 13.35 6.19 9.97
C GLN A 137 12.36 6.92 10.87
N ALA A 138 12.62 6.90 12.17
CA ALA A 138 11.81 7.60 13.17
C ALA A 138 12.70 8.50 14.03
N HIS A 139 12.25 9.74 14.24
CA HIS A 139 12.87 10.69 15.15
C HIS A 139 12.03 10.79 16.41
N LEU A 140 12.48 10.14 17.48
CA LEU A 140 11.76 10.03 18.74
C LEU A 140 12.39 10.97 19.79
N THR A 141 11.61 11.89 20.29
CA THR A 141 12.09 12.90 21.24
C THR A 141 11.20 12.97 22.48
N ILE A 142 11.81 12.94 23.65
CA ILE A 142 11.22 13.36 24.91
C ILE A 142 11.72 14.78 25.19
N THR A 143 10.80 15.73 25.29
CA THR A 143 11.10 17.13 25.56
C THR A 143 11.53 17.34 27.03
N PRO A 144 12.12 18.50 27.43
CA PRO A 144 12.53 18.74 28.80
C PRO A 144 11.38 18.66 29.82
N ASP A 145 10.16 18.97 29.40
CA ASP A 145 8.94 18.87 30.23
C ASP A 145 8.38 17.40 30.22
N GLY A 146 9.09 16.45 29.63
CA GLY A 146 8.75 15.03 29.64
C GLY A 146 7.69 14.60 28.65
N LYS A 147 7.35 15.43 27.67
CA LYS A 147 6.39 15.06 26.63
C LYS A 147 7.07 14.27 25.52
N PHE A 148 6.44 13.19 25.13
CA PHE A 148 6.89 12.35 24.02
C PHE A 148 6.24 12.80 22.70
N ASN A 149 7.04 13.03 21.65
CA ASN A 149 6.54 13.58 20.39
C ASN A 149 5.52 12.69 19.65
N LEU A 150 5.49 11.38 19.93
CA LEU A 150 4.44 10.48 19.40
C LEU A 150 3.17 10.46 20.27
N ALA A 151 3.21 10.98 21.50
CA ALA A 151 2.04 10.93 22.40
C ALA A 151 0.84 11.67 21.81
N GLU A 152 1.06 12.79 21.12
CA GLU A 152 0.00 13.54 20.46
C GLU A 152 -0.61 12.77 19.27
N VAL A 153 0.21 12.07 18.48
CA VAL A 153 -0.25 11.22 17.39
C VAL A 153 -1.14 10.12 17.94
N LEU A 154 -0.69 9.44 18.99
CA LEU A 154 -1.45 8.37 19.64
C LEU A 154 -2.75 8.89 20.26
N ALA A 155 -2.71 10.03 20.94
CA ALA A 155 -3.90 10.65 21.54
C ALA A 155 -4.92 11.07 20.48
N THR A 156 -4.47 11.58 19.32
CA THR A 156 -5.36 11.94 18.21
C THR A 156 -5.98 10.69 17.59
N TRP A 157 -5.18 9.65 17.36
CA TRP A 157 -5.67 8.38 16.88
C TRP A 157 -6.73 7.77 17.80
N GLN A 158 -6.46 7.70 19.11
CA GLN A 158 -7.40 7.17 20.10
C GLN A 158 -8.69 7.98 20.17
N ARG A 159 -8.61 9.29 20.04
CA ARG A 159 -9.76 10.19 20.03
C ARG A 159 -10.67 9.95 18.83
N ASN A 160 -10.06 9.71 17.66
CA ASN A 160 -10.79 9.45 16.41
C ASN A 160 -11.32 8.01 16.35
N HIS A 161 -10.69 7.08 17.08
CA HIS A 161 -11.05 5.67 17.14
C HIS A 161 -11.33 5.23 18.58
N PRO A 162 -12.39 5.76 19.24
CA PRO A 162 -12.77 5.27 20.55
C PRO A 162 -13.10 3.77 20.46
N GLU A 163 -12.56 2.99 21.39
CA GLU A 163 -12.76 1.54 21.44
C GLU A 163 -14.27 1.21 21.55
N LYS A 164 -14.90 1.00 20.41
CA LYS A 164 -16.20 0.33 20.32
C LYS A 164 -15.96 -1.13 20.02
N SER A 165 -15.61 -1.89 21.04
CA SER A 165 -15.34 -3.31 20.95
C SER A 165 -16.62 -4.16 21.02
N GLU A 166 -17.62 -3.91 20.19
CA GLU A 166 -18.70 -4.87 19.99
C GLU A 166 -18.49 -5.80 18.79
N GLY A 167 -17.44 -5.57 17.99
CA GLY A 167 -17.03 -6.47 16.91
C GLY A 167 -15.64 -7.03 17.23
N GLY A 168 -15.51 -8.36 17.25
CA GLY A 168 -14.21 -9.03 17.40
C GLY A 168 -13.19 -8.53 16.37
N MET A 169 -11.91 -8.83 16.58
CA MET A 169 -10.83 -8.46 15.65
C MET A 169 -11.19 -8.85 14.22
N PRO A 170 -10.94 -7.98 13.22
CA PRO A 170 -11.16 -8.34 11.83
C PRO A 170 -10.33 -9.59 11.48
N ARG A 171 -10.88 -10.46 10.67
CA ARG A 171 -10.19 -11.69 10.24
C ARG A 171 -9.03 -11.30 9.33
N LEU A 172 -7.82 -11.35 9.86
CA LEU A 172 -6.58 -10.95 9.19
C LEU A 172 -5.58 -12.10 9.24
N VAL A 173 -4.92 -12.37 8.14
CA VAL A 173 -3.80 -13.29 8.01
C VAL A 173 -2.66 -12.57 7.30
N ILE A 174 -1.49 -12.53 7.91
CA ILE A 174 -0.26 -11.99 7.32
C ILE A 174 0.74 -13.14 7.26
N ALA A 175 1.07 -13.58 6.05
CA ALA A 175 2.01 -14.69 5.90
C ALA A 175 3.44 -14.24 6.20
N HIS A 176 3.83 -13.06 5.73
CA HIS A 176 5.17 -12.50 5.97
C HIS A 176 5.11 -10.99 6.17
N PHE A 177 5.66 -10.51 7.28
CA PHE A 177 5.93 -9.10 7.53
C PHE A 177 7.42 -8.91 7.73
N ALA A 178 8.03 -7.97 7.02
CA ALA A 178 9.42 -7.60 7.16
C ALA A 178 9.59 -6.08 7.29
N LEU A 179 10.35 -5.66 8.30
CA LEU A 179 10.90 -4.31 8.41
C LEU A 179 12.42 -4.45 8.31
N GLU A 180 13.00 -3.82 7.33
CA GLU A 180 14.40 -3.97 6.98
C GLU A 180 15.12 -2.62 7.04
N GLN A 181 16.34 -2.61 7.59
CA GLN A 181 17.21 -1.43 7.65
C GLN A 181 16.56 -0.23 8.35
N GLY A 182 15.75 -0.49 9.37
CA GLY A 182 15.14 0.56 10.17
C GLY A 182 16.19 1.40 10.93
N LYS A 183 15.84 2.66 11.15
CA LYS A 183 16.63 3.59 11.94
C LYS A 183 15.74 4.33 12.92
N VAL A 184 16.16 4.40 14.18
CA VAL A 184 15.53 5.22 15.22
C VAL A 184 16.56 6.15 15.82
N ASP A 185 16.35 7.45 15.65
CA ASP A 185 17.07 8.50 16.37
C ASP A 185 16.30 8.82 17.65
N TRP A 186 16.86 8.45 18.79
CA TRP A 186 16.28 8.66 20.12
C TRP A 186 16.94 9.83 20.81
N GLN A 187 16.14 10.78 21.28
CA GLN A 187 16.61 11.92 22.04
C GLN A 187 15.73 12.16 23.29
N ASP A 188 16.26 11.87 24.46
CA ASP A 188 15.63 12.23 25.74
C ASP A 188 16.29 13.49 26.29
N GLN A 189 15.66 14.63 26.06
CA GLN A 189 16.15 15.93 26.54
C GLN A 189 15.98 16.09 28.05
N LYS A 190 15.03 15.38 28.66
CA LYS A 190 14.80 15.40 30.09
C LYS A 190 15.89 14.65 30.86
N ALA A 191 16.30 13.49 30.37
CA ALA A 191 17.37 12.69 30.96
C ALA A 191 18.75 13.08 30.43
N GLY A 192 18.85 13.93 29.39
CA GLY A 192 20.11 14.28 28.73
C GLY A 192 20.74 13.11 27.98
N TYR A 193 19.93 12.18 27.47
CA TYR A 193 20.39 10.99 26.77
C TYR A 193 19.98 11.02 25.30
N ALA A 194 20.89 10.64 24.42
CA ALA A 194 20.62 10.46 23.01
C ALA A 194 21.34 9.23 22.48
N ASP A 195 20.68 8.47 21.61
CA ASP A 195 21.25 7.30 20.92
C ASP A 195 20.62 7.12 19.55
N ASN A 196 21.25 6.29 18.74
CA ASN A 196 20.79 5.92 17.41
C ASN A 196 20.78 4.40 17.29
N PHE A 197 19.64 3.86 16.91
CA PHE A 197 19.46 2.42 16.71
C PHE A 197 19.41 2.14 15.21
N THR A 198 20.43 1.44 14.69
CA THR A 198 20.51 1.08 13.26
C THR A 198 21.58 0.02 13.03
N PRO A 199 21.35 -1.02 12.15
CA PRO A 199 20.06 -1.29 11.51
C PRO A 199 19.06 -1.95 12.48
N ILE A 200 17.80 -1.63 12.33
CA ILE A 200 16.71 -2.36 12.98
C ILE A 200 16.09 -3.27 11.93
N ASN A 201 16.03 -4.57 12.21
CA ASN A 201 15.34 -5.51 11.34
C ASN A 201 14.32 -6.29 12.18
N PHE A 202 13.10 -6.39 11.66
CA PHE A 202 12.03 -7.14 12.30
C PHE A 202 11.30 -8.00 11.28
N THR A 203 11.13 -9.26 11.57
CA THR A 203 10.32 -10.19 10.77
C THR A 203 9.22 -10.79 11.62
N LEU A 204 8.09 -11.05 11.01
CA LEU A 204 6.95 -11.70 11.64
C LEU A 204 6.30 -12.61 10.60
N ASP A 205 6.27 -13.90 10.87
CA ASP A 205 5.78 -14.91 9.95
C ASP A 205 4.49 -15.56 10.48
N ASN A 206 3.53 -15.78 9.57
CA ASN A 206 2.30 -16.53 9.83
C ASN A 206 1.45 -15.99 10.99
N ILE A 207 1.40 -14.67 11.16
CA ILE A 207 0.52 -14.06 12.17
C ILE A 207 -0.93 -14.02 11.68
N SER A 208 -1.86 -14.35 12.56
CA SER A 208 -3.27 -14.39 12.22
C SER A 208 -4.14 -14.05 13.43
N THR A 209 -5.27 -13.37 13.17
CA THR A 209 -6.34 -13.17 14.16
C THR A 209 -7.29 -14.38 14.24
N LEU A 210 -7.07 -15.40 13.41
CA LEU A 210 -7.84 -16.65 13.49
C LEU A 210 -7.41 -17.46 14.72
N PRO A 211 -8.34 -18.24 15.33
CA PRO A 211 -8.02 -19.06 16.48
C PRO A 211 -6.88 -20.04 16.21
N ASP A 212 -6.10 -20.32 17.25
CA ASP A 212 -5.01 -21.32 17.26
C ASP A 212 -3.90 -21.11 16.22
N ALA A 213 -3.78 -19.91 15.67
CA ALA A 213 -2.69 -19.56 14.78
C ALA A 213 -1.47 -19.06 15.59
N ASN A 214 -0.32 -19.65 15.35
CA ASN A 214 0.96 -19.23 15.93
C ASN A 214 1.87 -18.72 14.83
N GLY A 215 2.37 -17.50 15.01
CA GLY A 215 3.41 -16.91 14.18
C GLY A 215 4.76 -16.92 14.88
N SER A 216 5.84 -16.76 14.13
CA SER A 216 7.18 -16.55 14.66
C SER A 216 7.62 -15.10 14.41
N TYR A 217 8.43 -14.57 15.31
CA TYR A 217 9.02 -13.25 15.14
C TYR A 217 10.52 -13.24 15.43
N SER A 218 11.22 -12.31 14.79
CA SER A 218 12.62 -12.03 15.08
C SER A 218 12.85 -10.52 14.95
N LEU A 219 13.49 -9.93 15.95
CA LEU A 219 13.92 -8.53 15.98
C LEU A 219 15.42 -8.50 16.21
N SER A 220 16.13 -7.71 15.43
CA SER A 220 17.52 -7.33 15.72
C SER A 220 17.67 -5.82 15.64
N ALA A 221 18.47 -5.24 16.52
CA ALA A 221 18.78 -3.83 16.55
C ALA A 221 20.18 -3.61 17.14
N ASP A 222 20.95 -2.73 16.52
CA ASP A 222 22.25 -2.30 17.01
C ASP A 222 22.15 -0.85 17.52
N ALA A 223 22.71 -0.58 18.71
CA ALA A 223 22.79 0.75 19.28
C ALA A 223 24.15 1.40 18.94
N ALA A 224 24.17 2.65 18.51
CA ALA A 224 25.42 3.33 18.13
C ALA A 224 26.39 3.50 19.31
N ARG A 225 25.88 3.60 20.54
CA ARG A 225 26.70 3.68 21.77
C ARG A 225 27.13 2.32 22.32
N GLY A 226 26.88 1.27 21.58
CA GLY A 226 27.15 -0.11 21.97
C GLY A 226 25.92 -0.80 22.52
N GLY A 227 25.77 -2.06 22.16
CA GLY A 227 24.64 -2.93 22.46
C GLY A 227 23.99 -3.49 21.21
N LYS A 228 23.80 -4.80 21.24
CA LYS A 228 23.10 -5.54 20.18
C LYS A 228 21.95 -6.30 20.78
N LEU A 229 20.77 -5.99 20.30
CA LEU A 229 19.53 -6.63 20.71
C LEU A 229 19.15 -7.70 19.70
N HIS A 230 18.89 -8.91 20.18
CA HIS A 230 18.24 -9.97 19.42
C HIS A 230 17.06 -10.48 20.24
N TRP A 231 15.88 -10.44 19.65
CA TRP A 231 14.67 -10.95 20.28
C TRP A 231 13.92 -11.82 19.29
N ARG A 232 13.69 -13.07 19.64
CA ARG A 232 13.03 -14.05 18.78
C ARG A 232 12.05 -14.89 19.58
N GLY A 233 10.99 -15.34 18.92
CA GLY A 233 10.01 -16.17 19.59
C GLY A 233 8.81 -16.48 18.73
N THR A 234 7.73 -16.87 19.40
CA THR A 234 6.44 -17.13 18.80
C THR A 234 5.38 -16.21 19.40
N ALA A 235 4.38 -15.86 18.60
CA ALA A 235 3.26 -15.02 19.03
C ALA A 235 1.95 -15.55 18.44
N SER A 236 0.86 -15.40 19.20
CA SER A 236 -0.50 -15.66 18.77
C SER A 236 -1.36 -14.43 19.09
N LEU A 237 -2.31 -14.11 18.24
CA LEU A 237 -3.26 -13.00 18.45
C LEU A 237 -4.61 -13.48 19.00
N SER A 238 -4.92 -14.78 18.91
CA SER A 238 -6.18 -15.32 19.40
C SER A 238 -5.99 -16.75 19.99
N PRO A 239 -5.82 -16.89 21.29
CA PRO A 239 -5.67 -15.83 22.32
C PRO A 239 -4.32 -15.13 22.20
N ILE A 240 -4.23 -13.90 22.74
CA ILE A 240 -2.97 -13.16 22.75
C ILE A 240 -1.97 -13.86 23.66
N ARG A 241 -0.91 -14.38 23.06
CA ARG A 241 0.22 -15.06 23.75
C ARG A 241 1.51 -14.71 23.03
N GLY A 242 2.61 -14.69 23.77
CA GLY A 242 3.95 -14.52 23.21
C GLY A 242 4.96 -15.21 24.10
N GLU A 243 5.86 -15.95 23.49
CA GLU A 243 6.99 -16.60 24.14
C GLU A 243 8.23 -16.30 23.32
N GLY A 244 9.35 -16.04 23.98
CA GLY A 244 10.58 -15.75 23.26
C GLY A 244 11.80 -15.58 24.13
N GLU A 245 12.92 -15.47 23.46
CA GLU A 245 14.25 -15.27 24.02
C GLU A 245 14.75 -13.88 23.63
N LEU A 246 15.15 -13.10 24.63
CA LEU A 246 15.77 -11.79 24.47
C LEU A 246 17.26 -11.90 24.83
N ILE A 247 18.12 -11.60 23.87
CA ILE A 247 19.57 -11.59 24.05
C ILE A 247 20.04 -10.15 23.86
N LEU A 248 20.73 -9.63 24.86
CA LEU A 248 21.36 -8.32 24.83
C LEU A 248 22.87 -8.50 25.01
N ASN A 249 23.64 -8.16 23.98
CA ASN A 249 25.10 -8.25 24.00
C ASN A 249 25.68 -6.83 24.03
N ASP A 250 26.85 -6.69 24.69
CA ASP A 250 27.67 -5.48 24.70
C ASP A 250 26.90 -4.20 25.12
N ALA A 251 25.88 -4.32 25.98
CA ALA A 251 25.10 -3.18 26.45
C ALA A 251 25.97 -2.20 27.25
N SER A 252 25.95 -0.93 26.84
CA SER A 252 26.67 0.14 27.55
C SER A 252 25.88 0.54 28.81
N LEU A 253 26.32 0.09 30.00
CA LEU A 253 25.74 0.48 31.29
C LEU A 253 25.74 2.01 31.54
N PRO A 254 26.79 2.77 31.14
CA PRO A 254 26.77 4.23 31.28
C PRO A 254 25.62 4.91 30.54
N GLY A 255 25.17 4.36 29.39
CA GLY A 255 24.00 4.85 28.68
C GLY A 255 22.70 4.69 29.47
N LEU A 256 22.60 3.63 30.26
CA LEU A 256 21.44 3.35 31.11
C LEU A 256 21.46 4.14 32.43
N ALA A 257 22.61 4.67 32.85
CA ALA A 257 22.75 5.39 34.11
C ALA A 257 21.87 6.67 34.20
N ALA A 258 21.49 7.25 33.05
CA ALA A 258 20.55 8.36 32.98
C ALA A 258 19.15 7.99 33.50
N TYR A 259 18.78 6.70 33.44
CA TYR A 259 17.48 6.17 33.84
C TYR A 259 17.48 5.45 35.20
N LEU A 260 18.66 5.30 35.82
CA LEU A 260 18.83 4.62 37.10
C LEU A 260 18.92 5.57 38.31
N LYS A 261 18.60 6.85 38.10
CA LYS A 261 18.62 7.88 39.16
C LYS A 261 17.29 8.01 39.84
#